data_6b73b63bfd7dad13a20a011ff2d93d67
#
_entry.id   6b73b63bfd7dad13a20a011ff2d93d67
#
_cell.length_a   1.000
_cell.length_b   1.000
_cell.length_c   1.000
_cell.angle_alpha   90.00
_cell.angle_beta   90.00
_cell.angle_gamma   90.00
#
_symmetry.space_group_name_H-M   'P 1'
#
loop_
_entity.id
_entity.type
_entity.pdbx_description
1 polymer ?
#
loop_
_entity_poly.entity_id
_entity_poly.type
_entity_poly.pdbx_seq_one_letter_code
_entity_poly.pdbx_strand_id
1 'polypeptide(L)'
;MAVKEPAVAESPTTEKKPDDQEVKAKHAVSHDSPEDIAAMASLYDASSKINYVPLYAKAKTTLLTALFGAFVGGFLLNLMPCVFPVLGIKVMGFVQQAGSDPKKIRLHGIVFTAGLVVSMWALAGFILFVKLSMGENVNWGQQMGSPYFVAAIIVLLFLMGLNMAGVFEFGSSMTRLGGTVQNKKGYGGSFLSGILTTLIATPCSGPFLGAAMGYTLAQPPATAMLLFTVLALGIAVPYLVLSMSPSLINALPKPGAWMETFKVTMAFLIFAAVAWFMKTFGGQTGVEGLSWLVMALVVIGMAAYFYGHWTQFQFPAKTRYIWGMLFPLLIASVGGWMVFSAANNVNSSVDHGEFRAWTPGIVEYQTSKENRPVLVDYTAEWCPTCQVNEKRVFSNELVKKKLKELGVMLVAADMTVDEESEDVVADLFRADRVTISTYLVYPANYPESPAILLEEWISPDDVLKALDRIAPQQSGRSETGKTALR
;
A
#
# COMPACT_ATOMS: atom_id res chain seq x y z
N MET A 1 31.55 -64.65 -20.67
CA MET A 1 31.64 -64.02 -19.34
C MET A 1 30.58 -62.95 -19.29
N ALA A 2 29.48 -63.22 -18.64
CA ALA A 2 28.34 -62.34 -18.52
C ALA A 2 28.45 -61.62 -17.15
N VAL A 3 28.44 -60.31 -17.16
CA VAL A 3 28.37 -59.50 -15.93
C VAL A 3 26.92 -59.13 -15.68
N LYS A 4 26.44 -59.52 -14.54
CA LYS A 4 25.06 -59.42 -14.06
C LYS A 4 24.89 -58.01 -13.42
N GLU A 5 23.94 -57.27 -13.89
CA GLU A 5 23.50 -55.98 -13.35
C GLU A 5 22.55 -56.21 -12.14
N PRO A 6 22.66 -55.51 -11.01
CA PRO A 6 21.68 -55.66 -9.95
C PRO A 6 20.53 -54.67 -10.15
N ALA A 7 19.31 -55.17 -10.04
CA ALA A 7 18.05 -54.43 -10.06
C ALA A 7 17.94 -53.45 -8.89
N VAL A 8 17.63 -52.19 -9.18
CA VAL A 8 17.24 -51.17 -8.22
C VAL A 8 15.71 -51.25 -8.03
N ALA A 9 15.30 -51.54 -6.81
CA ALA A 9 13.91 -51.53 -6.41
C ALA A 9 13.41 -50.09 -6.26
N GLU A 10 12.39 -49.71 -7.03
CA GLU A 10 11.61 -48.51 -6.84
C GLU A 10 10.72 -48.65 -5.59
N SER A 11 10.92 -47.77 -4.60
CA SER A 11 9.95 -47.52 -3.53
C SER A 11 9.12 -46.29 -3.88
N PRO A 12 7.80 -46.32 -3.81
CA PRO A 12 6.99 -45.10 -4.01
C PRO A 12 7.07 -44.25 -2.78
N THR A 13 7.77 -43.14 -2.87
CA THR A 13 7.76 -42.07 -1.89
C THR A 13 6.45 -41.31 -2.03
N THR A 14 5.50 -41.59 -1.17
CA THR A 14 4.29 -40.78 -0.96
C THR A 14 4.75 -39.46 -0.36
N GLU A 15 4.74 -38.42 -1.15
CA GLU A 15 4.98 -37.05 -0.73
C GLU A 15 3.83 -36.60 0.17
N LYS A 16 4.03 -36.65 1.47
CA LYS A 16 3.10 -36.20 2.51
C LYS A 16 3.12 -34.68 2.47
N LYS A 17 2.01 -34.07 2.04
CA LYS A 17 1.77 -32.63 2.14
C LYS A 17 2.06 -32.18 3.57
N PRO A 18 2.87 -31.13 3.80
CA PRO A 18 3.15 -30.66 5.16
C PRO A 18 1.83 -30.29 5.86
N ASP A 19 1.68 -30.70 7.10
CA ASP A 19 0.53 -30.42 7.94
C ASP A 19 0.51 -28.90 8.24
N ASP A 20 -0.63 -28.25 8.13
CA ASP A 20 -0.79 -26.79 8.35
C ASP A 20 -0.31 -26.32 9.74
N GLN A 21 -0.20 -27.25 10.69
CA GLN A 21 0.40 -26.98 11.99
C GLN A 21 1.92 -26.91 11.96
N GLU A 22 2.59 -27.59 11.04
CA GLU A 22 4.04 -27.59 10.91
C GLU A 22 4.56 -26.31 10.20
N VAL A 23 3.73 -25.70 9.36
CA VAL A 23 4.04 -24.42 8.72
C VAL A 23 3.92 -23.26 9.71
N LYS A 24 2.93 -23.29 10.60
CA LYS A 24 2.78 -22.30 11.70
C LYS A 24 3.93 -22.35 12.72
N ALA A 25 4.57 -23.50 12.90
CA ALA A 25 5.69 -23.68 13.84
C ALA A 25 7.06 -23.22 13.27
N LYS A 26 7.21 -23.08 11.95
CA LYS A 26 8.49 -22.68 11.34
C LYS A 26 8.82 -21.20 11.43
N HIS A 27 7.87 -20.35 11.80
CA HIS A 27 8.08 -18.91 11.99
C HIS A 27 8.30 -18.52 13.46
N ALA A 28 8.20 -19.44 14.40
CA ALA A 28 8.64 -19.22 15.76
C ALA A 28 10.17 -19.19 15.78
N VAL A 29 10.74 -18.02 16.06
CA VAL A 29 12.18 -17.84 16.26
C VAL A 29 12.69 -18.91 17.23
N SER A 30 13.76 -19.59 16.89
CA SER A 30 14.34 -20.83 17.40
C SER A 30 14.74 -20.89 18.89
N HIS A 31 14.07 -20.17 19.78
CA HIS A 31 14.37 -20.12 21.21
C HIS A 31 13.21 -20.45 22.15
N ASP A 32 11.95 -20.56 21.65
CA ASP A 32 10.82 -20.91 22.51
C ASP A 32 10.52 -22.39 22.44
N SER A 33 10.36 -23.00 23.60
CA SER A 33 9.88 -24.37 23.67
C SER A 33 8.40 -24.42 23.26
N PRO A 34 7.90 -25.54 22.71
CA PRO A 34 6.46 -25.71 22.45
C PRO A 34 5.59 -25.45 23.69
N GLU A 35 6.12 -25.65 24.89
CA GLU A 35 5.48 -25.37 26.16
C GLU A 35 5.34 -23.88 26.42
N ASP A 36 6.35 -23.07 26.07
CA ASP A 36 6.28 -21.61 26.20
C ASP A 36 5.25 -21.01 25.23
N ILE A 37 5.20 -21.51 24.01
CA ILE A 37 4.21 -21.06 23.00
C ILE A 37 2.79 -21.40 23.49
N ALA A 38 2.56 -22.58 24.02
CA ALA A 38 1.28 -22.95 24.57
C ALA A 38 0.90 -22.12 25.80
N ALA A 39 1.89 -21.80 26.66
CA ALA A 39 1.68 -20.92 27.81
C ALA A 39 1.33 -19.48 27.39
N MET A 40 2.00 -18.94 26.38
CA MET A 40 1.68 -17.64 25.79
C MET A 40 0.25 -17.62 25.22
N ALA A 41 -0.08 -18.57 24.38
CA ALA A 41 -1.42 -18.66 23.76
C ALA A 41 -2.55 -18.76 24.80
N SER A 42 -2.29 -19.40 25.96
CA SER A 42 -3.27 -19.51 27.04
C SER A 42 -3.56 -18.19 27.77
N LEU A 43 -2.66 -17.20 27.66
CA LEU A 43 -2.81 -15.88 28.27
C LEU A 43 -3.47 -14.88 27.31
N TYR A 44 -3.56 -15.21 26.01
CA TYR A 44 -4.12 -14.33 25.00
C TYR A 44 -5.64 -14.33 25.00
N ASP A 45 -6.24 -13.16 25.18
CA ASP A 45 -7.69 -12.95 25.03
C ASP A 45 -7.94 -11.89 23.95
N ALA A 46 -8.34 -12.36 22.77
CA ALA A 46 -8.64 -11.49 21.61
C ALA A 46 -9.82 -10.54 21.86
N SER A 47 -10.70 -10.83 22.84
CA SER A 47 -11.84 -9.99 23.18
C SER A 47 -11.50 -8.86 24.16
N SER A 48 -10.36 -8.95 24.84
CA SER A 48 -9.93 -7.94 25.80
C SER A 48 -9.38 -6.69 25.10
N LYS A 49 -9.76 -5.51 25.60
CA LYS A 49 -9.18 -4.24 25.10
C LYS A 49 -7.84 -3.97 25.77
N ILE A 50 -6.89 -3.45 25.00
CA ILE A 50 -5.59 -3.01 25.51
C ILE A 50 -5.80 -1.70 26.26
N ASN A 51 -5.39 -1.67 27.53
CA ASN A 51 -5.37 -0.44 28.31
C ASN A 51 -4.14 0.39 27.92
N TYR A 52 -4.35 1.55 27.27
CA TYR A 52 -3.27 2.40 26.81
C TYR A 52 -3.53 3.89 27.05
N VAL A 53 -2.45 4.65 27.13
CA VAL A 53 -2.46 6.13 27.17
C VAL A 53 -1.63 6.63 25.98
N PRO A 54 -2.15 7.55 25.17
CA PRO A 54 -1.36 8.11 24.07
C PRO A 54 -0.21 8.96 24.64
N LEU A 55 0.96 8.91 24.00
CA LEU A 55 2.14 9.68 24.41
C LEU A 55 1.87 11.18 24.41
N TYR A 56 1.14 11.63 23.40
CA TYR A 56 0.64 12.99 23.29
C TYR A 56 -0.88 12.98 23.35
N ALA A 57 -1.45 13.95 24.07
CA ALA A 57 -2.88 14.18 23.99
C ALA A 57 -3.23 14.40 22.49
N LYS A 58 -4.11 13.58 21.96
CA LYS A 58 -4.54 13.63 20.56
C LYS A 58 -4.82 15.09 20.20
N ALA A 59 -3.95 15.70 19.41
CA ALA A 59 -4.20 17.03 18.89
C ALA A 59 -5.56 16.95 18.19
N LYS A 60 -6.56 17.68 18.69
CA LYS A 60 -7.88 17.72 18.06
C LYS A 60 -7.66 18.29 16.67
N THR A 61 -7.44 17.40 15.69
CA THR A 61 -7.42 17.80 14.27
C THR A 61 -8.75 18.48 14.03
N THR A 62 -8.72 19.80 13.91
CA THR A 62 -9.95 20.52 13.62
C THR A 62 -10.43 20.10 12.24
N LEU A 63 -11.73 20.01 12.04
CA LEU A 63 -12.30 19.66 10.73
C LEU A 63 -11.68 20.50 9.61
N LEU A 64 -11.33 21.75 9.90
CA LEU A 64 -10.70 22.68 8.94
C LEU A 64 -9.30 22.20 8.51
N THR A 65 -8.47 21.74 9.46
CA THR A 65 -7.13 21.19 9.14
C THR A 65 -7.23 19.89 8.35
N ALA A 66 -8.21 19.05 8.67
CA ALA A 66 -8.45 17.81 7.89
C ALA A 66 -8.92 18.10 6.46
N LEU A 67 -9.82 19.08 6.28
CA LEU A 67 -10.28 19.51 4.95
C LEU A 67 -9.14 20.13 4.12
N PHE A 68 -8.32 20.99 4.75
CA PHE A 68 -7.15 21.57 4.08
C PHE A 68 -6.14 20.48 3.68
N GLY A 69 -5.87 19.53 4.58
CA GLY A 69 -5.02 18.37 4.29
C GLY A 69 -5.56 17.51 3.15
N ALA A 70 -6.87 17.23 3.13
CA ALA A 70 -7.53 16.49 2.04
C ALA A 70 -7.43 17.23 0.70
N PHE A 71 -7.59 18.55 0.70
CA PHE A 71 -7.45 19.36 -0.50
C PHE A 71 -6.03 19.34 -1.05
N VAL A 72 -5.04 19.60 -0.19
CA VAL A 72 -3.61 19.57 -0.56
C VAL A 72 -3.21 18.16 -0.99
N GLY A 73 -3.64 17.13 -0.27
CA GLY A 73 -3.42 15.73 -0.65
C GLY A 73 -3.98 15.41 -2.03
N GLY A 74 -5.23 15.81 -2.30
CA GLY A 74 -5.85 15.68 -3.63
C GLY A 74 -5.09 16.42 -4.74
N PHE A 75 -4.59 17.60 -4.46
CA PHE A 75 -3.74 18.34 -5.40
C PHE A 75 -2.42 17.62 -5.67
N LEU A 76 -1.76 17.11 -4.64
CA LEU A 76 -0.50 16.36 -4.76
C LEU A 76 -0.68 15.05 -5.54
N LEU A 77 -1.85 14.41 -5.49
CA LEU A 77 -2.13 13.21 -6.28
C LEU A 77 -2.00 13.44 -7.80
N ASN A 78 -2.13 14.68 -8.28
CA ASN A 78 -1.86 15.00 -9.69
C ASN A 78 -0.39 14.83 -10.10
N LEU A 79 0.55 14.86 -9.13
CA LEU A 79 1.97 14.59 -9.39
C LEU A 79 2.27 13.11 -9.56
N MET A 80 1.29 12.23 -9.22
CA MET A 80 1.51 10.79 -9.40
C MET A 80 1.62 10.41 -10.87
N PRO A 81 2.60 9.57 -11.22
CA PRO A 81 2.90 9.23 -12.60
C PRO A 81 1.75 8.53 -13.32
N CYS A 82 0.82 7.90 -12.60
CA CYS A 82 -0.33 7.21 -13.19
C CYS A 82 -1.46 8.16 -13.61
N VAL A 83 -1.59 9.33 -12.97
CA VAL A 83 -2.60 10.35 -13.29
C VAL A 83 -2.17 11.16 -14.50
N PHE A 84 -0.86 11.34 -14.68
CA PHE A 84 -0.28 12.19 -15.69
C PHE A 84 -0.66 11.83 -17.15
N PRO A 85 -0.71 10.54 -17.57
CA PRO A 85 -1.15 10.16 -18.92
C PRO A 85 -2.55 10.63 -19.25
N VAL A 86 -3.45 10.51 -18.27
CA VAL A 86 -4.84 10.94 -18.42
C VAL A 86 -4.92 12.46 -18.53
N LEU A 87 -4.09 13.16 -17.74
CA LEU A 87 -3.95 14.61 -17.80
C LEU A 87 -3.46 15.07 -19.18
N GLY A 88 -2.44 14.44 -19.73
CA GLY A 88 -1.88 14.75 -21.05
C GLY A 88 -2.91 14.60 -22.18
N ILE A 89 -3.66 13.50 -22.20
CA ILE A 89 -4.71 13.26 -23.19
C ILE A 89 -5.83 14.33 -23.09
N LYS A 90 -6.20 14.72 -21.87
CA LYS A 90 -7.23 15.75 -21.64
C LYS A 90 -6.77 17.14 -22.05
N VAL A 91 -5.56 17.53 -21.68
CA VAL A 91 -4.98 18.81 -22.10
C VAL A 91 -4.91 18.90 -23.62
N MET A 92 -4.50 17.79 -24.28
CA MET A 92 -4.50 17.70 -25.75
C MET A 92 -5.90 17.88 -26.32
N GLY A 93 -6.92 17.25 -25.71
CA GLY A 93 -8.32 17.44 -26.10
C GLY A 93 -8.80 18.89 -25.96
N PHE A 94 -8.39 19.60 -24.91
CA PHE A 94 -8.68 21.01 -24.72
C PHE A 94 -7.96 21.91 -25.71
N VAL A 95 -6.67 21.64 -25.99
CA VAL A 95 -5.90 22.37 -27.01
C VAL A 95 -6.49 22.21 -28.41
N GLN A 96 -6.96 21.02 -28.77
CA GLN A 96 -7.65 20.78 -30.05
C GLN A 96 -9.02 21.48 -30.13
N GLN A 97 -9.64 21.75 -28.98
CA GLN A 97 -10.90 22.49 -28.87
C GLN A 97 -10.69 23.99 -28.61
N ALA A 98 -9.45 24.47 -28.53
CA ALA A 98 -9.12 25.88 -28.25
C ALA A 98 -9.68 26.90 -29.24
N GLY A 99 -10.24 26.46 -30.38
CA GLY A 99 -11.02 27.28 -31.32
C GLY A 99 -12.54 27.24 -31.09
N SER A 100 -13.03 26.52 -30.09
CA SER A 100 -14.46 26.39 -29.80
C SER A 100 -14.93 27.39 -28.72
N ASP A 101 -16.24 27.51 -28.57
CA ASP A 101 -16.90 28.40 -27.62
C ASP A 101 -16.39 28.19 -26.17
N PRO A 102 -15.87 29.25 -25.49
CA PRO A 102 -15.36 29.16 -24.12
C PRO A 102 -16.35 28.59 -23.11
N LYS A 103 -17.65 28.79 -23.33
CA LYS A 103 -18.71 28.22 -22.48
C LYS A 103 -18.75 26.70 -22.54
N LYS A 104 -18.49 26.11 -23.70
CA LYS A 104 -18.46 24.64 -23.87
C LYS A 104 -17.26 24.03 -23.13
N ILE A 105 -16.08 24.67 -23.19
CA ILE A 105 -14.89 24.20 -22.52
C ILE A 105 -15.09 24.19 -20.99
N ARG A 106 -15.66 25.27 -20.43
CA ARG A 106 -15.99 25.34 -18.99
C ARG A 106 -16.95 24.25 -18.56
N LEU A 107 -18.01 24.00 -19.36
CA LEU A 107 -18.98 22.98 -19.04
C LEU A 107 -18.38 21.56 -19.09
N HIS A 108 -17.49 21.29 -20.03
CA HIS A 108 -16.73 20.02 -20.07
C HIS A 108 -15.86 19.82 -18.82
N GLY A 109 -15.21 20.88 -18.30
CA GLY A 109 -14.45 20.84 -17.06
C GLY A 109 -15.33 20.56 -15.84
N ILE A 110 -16.49 21.19 -15.74
CA ILE A 110 -17.45 20.95 -14.64
C ILE A 110 -17.98 19.51 -14.67
N VAL A 111 -18.36 19.01 -15.85
CA VAL A 111 -18.88 17.64 -16.02
C VAL A 111 -17.82 16.60 -15.70
N PHE A 112 -16.55 16.84 -16.06
CA PHE A 112 -15.43 15.99 -15.67
C PHE A 112 -15.27 15.94 -14.15
N THR A 113 -15.30 17.11 -13.49
CA THR A 113 -15.22 17.21 -12.03
C THR A 113 -16.38 16.50 -11.35
N ALA A 114 -17.60 16.63 -11.89
CA ALA A 114 -18.76 15.88 -11.39
C ALA A 114 -18.56 14.36 -11.51
N GLY A 115 -17.99 13.88 -12.63
CA GLY A 115 -17.64 12.47 -12.79
C GLY A 115 -16.63 11.97 -11.75
N LEU A 116 -15.65 12.81 -11.43
CA LEU A 116 -14.61 12.53 -10.42
C LEU A 116 -15.22 12.48 -9.01
N VAL A 117 -16.06 13.45 -8.65
CA VAL A 117 -16.75 13.48 -7.34
C VAL A 117 -17.68 12.27 -7.18
N VAL A 118 -18.47 11.96 -8.21
CA VAL A 118 -19.39 10.81 -8.17
C VAL A 118 -18.63 9.48 -8.01
N SER A 119 -17.49 9.31 -8.70
CA SER A 119 -16.69 8.09 -8.55
C SER A 119 -16.05 7.98 -7.16
N MET A 120 -15.60 9.10 -6.57
CA MET A 120 -15.12 9.13 -5.19
C MET A 120 -16.23 8.85 -4.18
N TRP A 121 -17.44 9.32 -4.43
CA TRP A 121 -18.61 8.97 -3.60
C TRP A 121 -19.00 7.51 -3.72
N ALA A 122 -18.91 6.94 -4.93
CA ALA A 122 -19.13 5.51 -5.11
C ALA A 122 -18.09 4.67 -4.35
N LEU A 123 -16.83 5.07 -4.39
CA LEU A 123 -15.74 4.43 -3.64
C LEU A 123 -15.98 4.54 -2.13
N ALA A 124 -16.25 5.75 -1.62
CA ALA A 124 -16.54 5.99 -0.21
C ALA A 124 -17.78 5.21 0.26
N GLY A 125 -18.85 5.22 -0.56
CA GLY A 125 -20.07 4.48 -0.28
C GLY A 125 -19.86 2.97 -0.25
N PHE A 126 -19.04 2.43 -1.17
CA PHE A 126 -18.66 1.03 -1.18
C PHE A 126 -17.89 0.65 0.10
N ILE A 127 -16.92 1.45 0.51
CA ILE A 127 -16.15 1.22 1.74
C ILE A 127 -17.06 1.26 2.97
N LEU A 128 -17.95 2.27 3.07
CA LEU A 128 -18.91 2.37 4.15
C LEU A 128 -19.88 1.18 4.16
N PHE A 129 -20.33 0.72 3.00
CA PHE A 129 -21.18 -0.45 2.86
C PHE A 129 -20.48 -1.72 3.34
N VAL A 130 -19.22 -1.94 2.96
CA VAL A 130 -18.42 -3.08 3.42
C VAL A 130 -18.22 -3.01 4.93
N LYS A 131 -17.88 -1.83 5.48
CA LYS A 131 -17.75 -1.62 6.93
C LYS A 131 -19.06 -1.98 7.68
N LEU A 132 -20.22 -1.57 7.16
CA LEU A 132 -21.52 -1.87 7.78
C LEU A 132 -21.91 -3.35 7.65
N SER A 133 -21.49 -4.04 6.58
CA SER A 133 -21.85 -5.44 6.30
C SER A 133 -20.95 -6.44 7.00
N MET A 134 -19.64 -6.14 7.12
CA MET A 134 -18.63 -7.06 7.68
C MET A 134 -18.20 -6.68 9.11
N GLY A 135 -18.75 -5.62 9.68
CA GLY A 135 -18.37 -5.10 11.00
C GLY A 135 -17.17 -4.17 10.96
N GLU A 136 -16.68 -3.77 12.15
CA GLU A 136 -15.60 -2.77 12.27
C GLU A 136 -14.20 -3.27 11.84
N ASN A 137 -14.07 -4.53 11.49
CA ASN A 137 -12.78 -5.22 11.28
C ASN A 137 -12.20 -5.08 9.86
N VAL A 138 -12.60 -4.07 9.10
CA VAL A 138 -12.04 -3.83 7.75
C VAL A 138 -10.86 -2.87 7.85
N ASN A 139 -9.66 -3.40 7.67
CA ASN A 139 -8.44 -2.61 7.57
C ASN A 139 -8.16 -2.25 6.10
N TRP A 140 -8.09 -0.94 5.79
CA TRP A 140 -7.72 -0.46 4.46
C TRP A 140 -6.20 -0.59 4.26
N GLY A 141 -5.72 -1.56 3.72
CA GLY A 141 -4.30 -1.87 3.54
C GLY A 141 -4.08 -3.36 3.53
N GLN A 142 -4.99 -4.11 4.12
CA GLN A 142 -4.95 -5.56 4.13
C GLN A 142 -4.86 -6.16 2.72
N GLN A 143 -5.47 -5.51 1.72
CA GLN A 143 -5.34 -5.91 0.31
C GLN A 143 -3.88 -5.92 -0.19
N MET A 144 -3.00 -5.09 0.41
CA MET A 144 -1.57 -5.09 0.09
C MET A 144 -0.84 -6.31 0.68
N GLY A 145 -1.42 -7.00 1.65
CA GLY A 145 -0.93 -8.28 2.19
C GLY A 145 -1.14 -9.44 1.23
N SER A 146 -2.03 -9.31 0.23
CA SER A 146 -2.25 -10.34 -0.78
C SER A 146 -1.19 -10.28 -1.89
N PRO A 147 -0.35 -11.34 -2.08
CA PRO A 147 0.65 -11.39 -3.15
C PRO A 147 0.03 -11.26 -4.54
N TYR A 148 -1.19 -11.78 -4.73
CA TYR A 148 -1.92 -11.68 -6.00
C TYR A 148 -2.27 -10.24 -6.35
N PHE A 149 -2.70 -9.45 -5.36
CA PHE A 149 -3.05 -8.05 -5.56
C PHE A 149 -1.80 -7.21 -5.88
N VAL A 150 -0.71 -7.44 -5.15
CA VAL A 150 0.57 -6.76 -5.39
C VAL A 150 1.13 -7.11 -6.76
N ALA A 151 1.11 -8.40 -7.16
CA ALA A 151 1.53 -8.85 -8.49
C ALA A 151 0.68 -8.21 -9.60
N ALA A 152 -0.63 -8.12 -9.42
CA ALA A 152 -1.53 -7.46 -10.38
C ALA A 152 -1.20 -5.97 -10.55
N ILE A 153 -0.89 -5.26 -9.46
CA ILE A 153 -0.44 -3.86 -9.50
C ILE A 153 0.89 -3.74 -10.24
N ILE A 154 1.87 -4.62 -9.96
CA ILE A 154 3.18 -4.63 -10.63
C ILE A 154 3.00 -4.79 -12.14
N VAL A 155 2.21 -5.77 -12.59
CA VAL A 155 1.94 -6.01 -14.01
C VAL A 155 1.24 -4.80 -14.65
N LEU A 156 0.25 -4.23 -13.97
CA LEU A 156 -0.48 -3.05 -14.46
C LEU A 156 0.45 -1.85 -14.64
N LEU A 157 1.25 -1.53 -13.61
CA LEU A 157 2.21 -0.43 -13.65
C LEU A 157 3.30 -0.66 -14.70
N PHE A 158 3.78 -1.89 -14.83
CA PHE A 158 4.78 -2.26 -15.82
C PHE A 158 4.25 -2.06 -17.25
N LEU A 159 3.05 -2.54 -17.56
CA LEU A 159 2.40 -2.32 -18.84
C LEU A 159 2.16 -0.82 -19.12
N MET A 160 1.76 -0.08 -18.09
CA MET A 160 1.58 1.37 -18.21
C MET A 160 2.90 2.09 -18.47
N GLY A 161 3.98 1.67 -17.82
CA GLY A 161 5.34 2.18 -18.05
C GLY A 161 5.81 1.90 -19.48
N LEU A 162 5.60 0.69 -20.01
CA LEU A 162 5.90 0.33 -21.40
C LEU A 162 5.09 1.15 -22.40
N ASN A 163 3.82 1.40 -22.11
CA ASN A 163 2.97 2.26 -22.94
C ASN A 163 3.47 3.70 -22.98
N MET A 164 3.90 4.25 -21.81
CA MET A 164 4.50 5.59 -21.74
C MET A 164 5.87 5.67 -22.43
N ALA A 165 6.65 4.58 -22.33
CA ALA A 165 7.94 4.49 -23.03
C ALA A 165 7.79 4.33 -24.56
N GLY A 166 6.56 4.19 -25.09
CA GLY A 166 6.30 4.07 -26.51
C GLY A 166 6.58 2.69 -27.11
N VAL A 167 6.73 1.64 -26.27
CA VAL A 167 6.92 0.25 -26.74
C VAL A 167 5.67 -0.25 -27.47
N PHE A 168 4.50 0.17 -27.00
CA PHE A 168 3.22 -0.08 -27.69
C PHE A 168 2.25 1.07 -27.39
N GLU A 169 1.43 1.42 -28.35
CA GLU A 169 0.40 2.44 -28.18
C GLU A 169 -0.98 1.79 -28.04
N PHE A 170 -1.48 1.70 -26.82
CA PHE A 170 -2.88 1.32 -26.59
C PHE A 170 -3.87 2.30 -27.23
N GLY A 171 -3.41 3.52 -27.57
CA GLY A 171 -4.24 4.61 -28.03
C GLY A 171 -4.69 4.53 -29.48
N SER A 172 -3.93 3.94 -30.39
CA SER A 172 -4.28 3.94 -31.80
C SER A 172 -5.43 2.99 -32.15
N SER A 173 -5.53 1.85 -31.46
CA SER A 173 -6.67 0.92 -31.61
C SER A 173 -7.87 1.29 -30.73
N MET A 174 -7.63 1.83 -29.55
CA MET A 174 -8.67 2.21 -28.59
C MET A 174 -9.27 3.59 -28.88
N THR A 175 -8.55 4.48 -29.59
CA THR A 175 -9.17 5.67 -30.19
C THR A 175 -10.20 5.31 -31.26
N ARG A 176 -10.17 4.11 -31.85
CA ARG A 176 -11.26 3.61 -32.71
C ARG A 176 -12.42 2.99 -31.94
N LEU A 177 -12.15 2.22 -30.89
CA LEU A 177 -13.21 1.67 -30.01
C LEU A 177 -13.65 2.70 -28.97
N GLY A 178 -12.75 3.45 -28.37
CA GLY A 178 -13.05 4.61 -27.51
C GLY A 178 -13.42 5.84 -28.30
N GLY A 179 -13.09 5.92 -29.60
CA GLY A 179 -13.63 6.93 -30.53
C GLY A 179 -15.15 6.85 -30.68
N THR A 180 -15.76 5.69 -30.47
CA THR A 180 -17.23 5.58 -30.34
C THR A 180 -17.73 6.02 -28.96
N VAL A 181 -16.94 5.88 -27.90
CA VAL A 181 -17.29 6.35 -26.56
C VAL A 181 -16.83 7.80 -26.35
N GLN A 182 -15.66 8.18 -26.90
CA GLN A 182 -15.11 9.53 -26.83
C GLN A 182 -15.59 10.43 -27.97
N ASN A 183 -16.04 9.88 -29.13
CA ASN A 183 -16.76 10.57 -30.22
C ASN A 183 -18.28 10.66 -29.99
N LYS A 184 -18.84 10.19 -28.91
CA LYS A 184 -20.04 10.85 -28.41
C LYS A 184 -19.61 12.27 -28.05
N LYS A 185 -19.57 13.16 -29.05
CA LYS A 185 -19.40 14.60 -28.93
C LYS A 185 -20.43 15.10 -27.93
N GLY A 186 -20.11 15.05 -26.61
CA GLY A 186 -21.07 15.40 -25.59
C GLY A 186 -20.47 15.27 -24.18
N TYR A 187 -21.16 15.84 -23.25
CA TYR A 187 -20.81 15.89 -21.84
C TYR A 187 -20.61 14.50 -21.19
N GLY A 188 -21.28 13.45 -21.73
CA GLY A 188 -21.14 12.07 -21.26
C GLY A 188 -19.70 11.50 -21.38
N GLY A 189 -18.95 11.87 -22.42
CA GLY A 189 -17.56 11.47 -22.57
C GLY A 189 -16.64 12.13 -21.52
N SER A 190 -16.92 13.37 -21.13
CA SER A 190 -16.17 14.05 -20.06
C SER A 190 -16.48 13.46 -18.70
N PHE A 191 -17.72 13.10 -18.41
CA PHE A 191 -18.12 12.43 -17.18
C PHE A 191 -17.44 11.06 -17.02
N LEU A 192 -17.54 10.23 -18.06
CA LEU A 192 -16.92 8.89 -18.04
C LEU A 192 -15.40 8.95 -17.89
N SER A 193 -14.75 9.97 -18.48
CA SER A 193 -13.30 10.12 -18.30
C SER A 193 -12.91 10.58 -16.88
N GLY A 194 -13.80 11.27 -16.15
CA GLY A 194 -13.62 11.54 -14.73
C GLY A 194 -13.61 10.25 -13.90
N ILE A 195 -14.56 9.35 -14.17
CA ILE A 195 -14.62 8.03 -13.53
C ILE A 195 -13.35 7.21 -13.85
N LEU A 196 -12.96 7.18 -15.13
CA LEU A 196 -11.77 6.43 -15.57
C LEU A 196 -10.48 6.95 -14.91
N THR A 197 -10.38 8.27 -14.71
CA THR A 197 -9.25 8.89 -14.00
C THR A 197 -9.14 8.37 -12.58
N THR A 198 -10.25 8.28 -11.85
CA THR A 198 -10.27 7.72 -10.50
C THR A 198 -9.84 6.26 -10.48
N LEU A 199 -10.35 5.42 -11.38
CA LEU A 199 -10.00 4.00 -11.46
C LEU A 199 -8.51 3.79 -11.74
N ILE A 200 -7.90 4.59 -12.62
CA ILE A 200 -6.47 4.50 -12.95
C ILE A 200 -5.61 5.05 -11.80
N ALA A 201 -6.08 6.07 -11.08
CA ALA A 201 -5.33 6.66 -9.97
C ALA A 201 -5.36 5.80 -8.70
N THR A 202 -6.40 5.00 -8.48
CA THR A 202 -6.60 4.22 -7.24
C THR A 202 -5.43 3.29 -6.89
N PRO A 203 -4.90 2.45 -7.78
CA PRO A 203 -3.82 1.52 -7.42
C PRO A 203 -2.51 2.21 -7.01
N CYS A 204 -2.20 3.36 -7.58
CA CYS A 204 -0.96 4.07 -7.25
C CYS A 204 -1.08 4.90 -5.96
N SER A 205 -2.29 5.32 -5.61
CA SER A 205 -2.53 6.12 -4.41
C SER A 205 -2.71 5.26 -3.15
N GLY A 206 -2.93 3.94 -3.31
CA GLY A 206 -3.20 3.01 -2.22
C GLY A 206 -2.29 3.15 -1.00
N PRO A 207 -0.95 3.04 -1.15
CA PRO A 207 -0.02 3.13 -0.02
C PRO A 207 -0.05 4.49 0.69
N PHE A 208 -0.28 5.58 -0.06
CA PHE A 208 -0.29 6.95 0.47
C PHE A 208 -1.64 7.35 1.06
N LEU A 209 -2.73 6.78 0.54
CA LEU A 209 -4.07 7.05 1.06
C LEU A 209 -4.37 6.26 2.35
N GLY A 210 -3.62 5.20 2.66
CA GLY A 210 -3.89 4.34 3.82
C GLY A 210 -4.02 5.13 5.13
N ALA A 211 -3.07 6.01 5.41
CA ALA A 211 -3.10 6.87 6.60
C ALA A 211 -4.29 7.85 6.60
N ALA A 212 -4.58 8.49 5.45
CA ALA A 212 -5.73 9.39 5.31
C ALA A 212 -7.06 8.65 5.43
N MET A 213 -7.14 7.43 4.91
CA MET A 213 -8.31 6.55 5.01
C MET A 213 -8.59 6.13 6.45
N GLY A 214 -7.55 5.77 7.23
CA GLY A 214 -7.69 5.44 8.65
C GLY A 214 -8.35 6.55 9.44
N TYR A 215 -7.92 7.80 9.25
CA TYR A 215 -8.56 8.96 9.86
C TYR A 215 -10.01 9.15 9.39
N THR A 216 -10.26 8.98 8.08
CA THR A 216 -11.58 9.21 7.48
C THR A 216 -12.59 8.15 7.93
N LEU A 217 -12.18 6.90 8.06
CA LEU A 217 -13.04 5.79 8.52
C LEU A 217 -13.41 5.91 10.00
N ALA A 218 -12.60 6.60 10.80
CA ALA A 218 -12.91 6.88 12.20
C ALA A 218 -13.93 8.03 12.38
N GLN A 219 -14.26 8.76 11.29
CA GLN A 219 -15.20 9.89 11.33
C GLN A 219 -16.66 9.44 11.04
N PRO A 220 -17.64 10.25 11.46
CA PRO A 220 -19.03 10.03 11.05
C PRO A 220 -19.17 10.01 9.51
N PRO A 221 -20.12 9.21 8.94
CA PRO A 221 -20.28 9.06 7.49
C PRO A 221 -20.39 10.37 6.71
N ALA A 222 -21.07 11.37 7.26
CA ALA A 222 -21.20 12.68 6.65
C ALA A 222 -19.85 13.42 6.51
N THR A 223 -19.00 13.33 7.53
CA THR A 223 -17.65 13.94 7.52
C THR A 223 -16.75 13.20 6.55
N ALA A 224 -16.82 11.88 6.49
CA ALA A 224 -16.08 11.06 5.54
C ALA A 224 -16.43 11.45 4.10
N MET A 225 -17.72 11.54 3.76
CA MET A 225 -18.17 11.98 2.43
C MET A 225 -17.70 13.39 2.07
N LEU A 226 -17.67 14.30 3.04
CA LEU A 226 -17.15 15.66 2.86
C LEU A 226 -15.65 15.65 2.55
N LEU A 227 -14.85 14.86 3.29
CA LEU A 227 -13.41 14.72 3.06
C LEU A 227 -13.11 14.16 1.66
N PHE A 228 -13.84 13.12 1.22
CA PHE A 228 -13.71 12.58 -0.14
C PHE A 228 -14.11 13.60 -1.21
N THR A 229 -15.12 14.43 -0.95
CA THR A 229 -15.50 15.52 -1.87
C THR A 229 -14.39 16.55 -2.02
N VAL A 230 -13.78 16.97 -0.90
CA VAL A 230 -12.69 17.94 -0.92
C VAL A 230 -11.42 17.35 -1.56
N LEU A 231 -11.13 16.08 -1.34
CA LEU A 231 -10.06 15.34 -2.01
C LEU A 231 -10.28 15.33 -3.55
N ALA A 232 -11.51 15.00 -3.99
CA ALA A 232 -11.86 15.00 -5.40
C ALA A 232 -11.75 16.40 -6.05
N LEU A 233 -12.13 17.44 -5.31
CA LEU A 233 -11.94 18.82 -5.75
C LEU A 233 -10.47 19.18 -5.86
N GLY A 234 -9.60 18.74 -4.92
CA GLY A 234 -8.15 18.90 -5.01
C GLY A 234 -7.57 18.30 -6.30
N ILE A 235 -7.99 17.09 -6.65
CA ILE A 235 -7.59 16.43 -7.92
C ILE A 235 -8.11 17.22 -9.13
N ALA A 236 -9.32 17.77 -9.06
CA ALA A 236 -9.97 18.48 -10.16
C ALA A 236 -9.40 19.88 -10.43
N VAL A 237 -8.74 20.51 -9.44
CA VAL A 237 -8.27 21.92 -9.52
C VAL A 237 -7.48 22.22 -10.80
N PRO A 238 -6.45 21.47 -11.21
CA PRO A 238 -5.68 21.78 -12.43
C PRO A 238 -6.58 21.84 -13.68
N TYR A 239 -7.54 20.92 -13.77
CA TYR A 239 -8.48 20.86 -14.89
C TYR A 239 -9.49 22.01 -14.89
N LEU A 240 -10.00 22.36 -13.70
CA LEU A 240 -10.92 23.49 -13.55
C LEU A 240 -10.22 24.79 -13.90
N VAL A 241 -9.00 25.02 -13.42
CA VAL A 241 -8.21 26.21 -13.72
C VAL A 241 -7.96 26.34 -15.23
N LEU A 242 -7.54 25.25 -15.90
CA LEU A 242 -7.36 25.25 -17.35
C LEU A 242 -8.67 25.51 -18.09
N SER A 243 -9.78 24.91 -17.66
CA SER A 243 -11.07 25.07 -18.35
C SER A 243 -11.70 26.45 -18.14
N MET A 244 -11.39 27.12 -17.02
CA MET A 244 -11.91 28.46 -16.70
C MET A 244 -11.11 29.58 -17.35
N SER A 245 -9.82 29.38 -17.64
CA SER A 245 -8.91 30.37 -18.19
C SER A 245 -8.38 29.96 -19.58
N PRO A 246 -9.10 30.25 -20.68
CA PRO A 246 -8.65 29.92 -22.03
C PRO A 246 -7.31 30.57 -22.42
N SER A 247 -6.95 31.70 -21.82
CA SER A 247 -5.66 32.34 -21.99
C SER A 247 -4.48 31.51 -21.47
N LEU A 248 -4.70 30.71 -20.43
CA LEU A 248 -3.68 29.80 -19.89
C LEU A 248 -3.41 28.64 -20.86
N ILE A 249 -4.42 28.16 -21.58
CA ILE A 249 -4.27 27.14 -22.62
C ILE A 249 -3.39 27.65 -23.75
N ASN A 250 -3.54 28.92 -24.14
CA ASN A 250 -2.73 29.54 -25.18
C ASN A 250 -1.28 29.82 -24.72
N ALA A 251 -1.03 29.92 -23.41
CA ALA A 251 0.30 30.09 -22.83
C ALA A 251 1.05 28.75 -22.68
N LEU A 252 0.34 27.60 -22.74
CA LEU A 252 1.02 26.30 -22.74
C LEU A 252 1.79 26.11 -24.04
N PRO A 253 3.04 25.61 -23.97
CA PRO A 253 3.81 25.29 -25.17
C PRO A 253 3.05 24.23 -25.97
N LYS A 254 2.95 24.46 -27.30
CA LYS A 254 2.28 23.51 -28.21
C LYS A 254 2.87 22.12 -28.04
N PRO A 255 2.02 21.05 -28.04
CA PRO A 255 2.50 19.69 -27.96
C PRO A 255 3.51 19.41 -29.07
N GLY A 256 4.70 18.97 -28.69
CA GLY A 256 5.82 18.72 -29.57
C GLY A 256 6.81 17.73 -28.93
N ALA A 257 8.05 17.71 -29.42
CA ALA A 257 9.09 16.79 -28.98
C ALA A 257 9.33 16.80 -27.44
N TRP A 258 9.16 17.95 -26.77
CA TRP A 258 9.31 18.03 -25.32
C TRP A 258 8.30 17.14 -24.56
N MET A 259 7.09 17.01 -25.10
CA MET A 259 6.03 16.18 -24.48
C MET A 259 6.37 14.69 -24.58
N GLU A 260 7.02 14.28 -25.66
CA GLU A 260 7.49 12.91 -25.84
C GLU A 260 8.61 12.58 -24.86
N THR A 261 9.61 13.47 -24.74
CA THR A 261 10.67 13.37 -23.73
C THR A 261 10.08 13.32 -22.31
N PHE A 262 9.07 14.13 -22.03
CA PHE A 262 8.41 14.15 -20.73
C PHE A 262 7.66 12.84 -20.43
N LYS A 263 6.95 12.27 -21.42
CA LYS A 263 6.30 10.95 -21.28
C LYS A 263 7.32 9.86 -20.93
N VAL A 264 8.43 9.82 -21.64
CA VAL A 264 9.50 8.84 -21.41
C VAL A 264 10.10 9.05 -20.01
N THR A 265 10.33 10.28 -19.60
CA THR A 265 10.84 10.58 -18.25
C THR A 265 9.86 10.08 -17.16
N MET A 266 8.55 10.27 -17.37
CA MET A 266 7.53 9.74 -16.45
C MET A 266 7.48 8.20 -16.44
N ALA A 267 7.80 7.54 -17.56
CA ALA A 267 7.90 6.08 -17.59
C ALA A 267 8.98 5.56 -16.63
N PHE A 268 10.12 6.25 -16.50
CA PHE A 268 11.17 5.87 -15.53
C PHE A 268 10.69 5.98 -14.08
N LEU A 269 9.87 6.99 -13.75
CA LEU A 269 9.25 7.08 -12.42
C LEU A 269 8.29 5.92 -12.15
N ILE A 270 7.52 5.50 -13.17
CA ILE A 270 6.66 4.32 -13.06
C ILE A 270 7.49 3.05 -12.83
N PHE A 271 8.58 2.87 -13.57
CA PHE A 271 9.47 1.73 -13.35
C PHE A 271 10.14 1.74 -11.97
N ALA A 272 10.46 2.93 -11.44
CA ALA A 272 10.94 3.04 -10.05
C ALA A 272 9.86 2.60 -9.04
N ALA A 273 8.59 2.96 -9.28
CA ALA A 273 7.48 2.46 -8.48
C ALA A 273 7.31 0.94 -8.61
N VAL A 274 7.43 0.38 -9.82
CA VAL A 274 7.43 -1.08 -10.04
C VAL A 274 8.53 -1.74 -9.21
N ALA A 275 9.75 -1.21 -9.22
CA ALA A 275 10.87 -1.75 -8.44
C ALA A 275 10.58 -1.71 -6.92
N TRP A 276 9.91 -0.67 -6.45
CA TRP A 276 9.49 -0.58 -5.05
C TRP A 276 8.45 -1.65 -4.69
N PHE A 277 7.42 -1.85 -5.53
CA PHE A 277 6.44 -2.91 -5.34
C PHE A 277 7.04 -4.31 -5.47
N MET A 278 8.06 -4.49 -6.32
CA MET A 278 8.81 -5.75 -6.41
C MET A 278 9.54 -6.08 -5.10
N LYS A 279 10.05 -5.09 -4.38
CA LYS A 279 10.62 -5.29 -3.04
C LYS A 279 9.54 -5.83 -2.08
N THR A 280 8.37 -5.21 -2.07
CA THR A 280 7.21 -5.66 -1.27
C THR A 280 6.81 -7.10 -1.61
N PHE A 281 6.68 -7.41 -2.91
CA PHE A 281 6.35 -8.75 -3.38
C PHE A 281 7.42 -9.78 -2.98
N GLY A 282 8.69 -9.40 -3.06
CA GLY A 282 9.81 -10.25 -2.63
C GLY A 282 9.78 -10.55 -1.13
N GLY A 283 9.32 -9.59 -0.29
CA GLY A 283 9.09 -9.83 1.14
C GLY A 283 7.97 -10.85 1.40
N GLN A 284 6.94 -10.89 0.54
CA GLN A 284 5.81 -11.82 0.66
C GLN A 284 6.09 -13.23 0.14
N THR A 285 6.90 -13.35 -0.93
CA THR A 285 7.06 -14.60 -1.70
C THR A 285 8.51 -15.11 -1.72
N GLY A 286 9.42 -14.38 -1.09
CA GLY A 286 10.84 -14.72 -1.09
C GLY A 286 11.51 -14.53 -2.46
N VAL A 287 12.77 -14.96 -2.56
CA VAL A 287 13.59 -14.81 -3.77
C VAL A 287 13.05 -15.64 -4.94
N GLU A 288 12.46 -16.79 -4.66
CA GLU A 288 11.94 -17.69 -5.69
C GLU A 288 10.72 -17.09 -6.38
N GLY A 289 9.72 -16.61 -5.61
CA GLY A 289 8.54 -15.95 -6.16
C GLY A 289 8.91 -14.67 -6.92
N LEU A 290 9.86 -13.88 -6.40
CA LEU A 290 10.38 -12.70 -7.10
C LEU A 290 11.03 -13.05 -8.44
N SER A 291 11.80 -14.15 -8.51
CA SER A 291 12.44 -14.62 -9.74
C SER A 291 11.41 -15.00 -10.80
N TRP A 292 10.36 -15.74 -10.42
CA TRP A 292 9.23 -16.06 -11.28
C TRP A 292 8.50 -14.82 -11.80
N LEU A 293 8.30 -13.83 -10.94
CA LEU A 293 7.66 -12.57 -11.33
C LEU A 293 8.50 -11.79 -12.35
N VAL A 294 9.82 -11.69 -12.15
CA VAL A 294 10.72 -11.01 -13.09
C VAL A 294 10.68 -11.69 -14.47
N MET A 295 10.74 -13.01 -14.52
CA MET A 295 10.60 -13.77 -15.78
C MET A 295 9.23 -13.53 -16.42
N ALA A 296 8.16 -13.50 -15.63
CA ALA A 296 6.81 -13.19 -16.10
C ALA A 296 6.73 -11.79 -16.74
N LEU A 297 7.34 -10.78 -16.11
CA LEU A 297 7.38 -9.42 -16.65
C LEU A 297 8.14 -9.34 -17.98
N VAL A 298 9.22 -10.10 -18.15
CA VAL A 298 9.94 -10.18 -19.43
C VAL A 298 9.03 -10.80 -20.52
N VAL A 299 8.34 -11.89 -20.20
CA VAL A 299 7.41 -12.55 -21.13
C VAL A 299 6.23 -11.63 -21.50
N ILE A 300 5.63 -10.94 -20.51
CA ILE A 300 4.54 -9.98 -20.72
C ILE A 300 5.04 -8.78 -21.53
N GLY A 301 6.24 -8.28 -21.25
CA GLY A 301 6.89 -7.20 -22.02
C GLY A 301 7.11 -7.58 -23.48
N MET A 302 7.55 -8.80 -23.73
CA MET A 302 7.69 -9.35 -25.08
C MET A 302 6.33 -9.45 -25.80
N ALA A 303 5.28 -9.89 -25.09
CA ALA A 303 3.91 -9.91 -25.63
C ALA A 303 3.43 -8.50 -26.01
N ALA A 304 3.67 -7.53 -25.15
CA ALA A 304 3.31 -6.12 -25.39
C ALA A 304 4.07 -5.54 -26.59
N TYR A 305 5.35 -5.86 -26.74
CA TYR A 305 6.15 -5.44 -27.89
C TYR A 305 5.61 -6.04 -29.22
N PHE A 306 5.34 -7.34 -29.26
CA PHE A 306 4.76 -7.97 -30.44
C PHE A 306 3.39 -7.43 -30.78
N TYR A 307 2.55 -7.17 -29.76
CA TYR A 307 1.27 -6.51 -29.94
C TYR A 307 1.45 -5.13 -30.60
N GLY A 308 2.34 -4.27 -30.05
CA GLY A 308 2.62 -2.95 -30.59
C GLY A 308 3.16 -2.98 -32.02
N HIS A 309 4.06 -3.92 -32.32
CA HIS A 309 4.70 -4.00 -33.63
C HIS A 309 3.75 -4.53 -34.72
N TRP A 310 2.97 -5.58 -34.45
CA TRP A 310 2.17 -6.25 -35.48
C TRP A 310 0.72 -5.74 -35.59
N THR A 311 0.24 -4.91 -34.68
CA THR A 311 -1.06 -4.25 -34.78
C THR A 311 -1.04 -2.99 -35.67
N GLN A 312 0.14 -2.56 -36.15
CA GLN A 312 0.27 -1.42 -37.05
C GLN A 312 -0.43 -1.69 -38.39
N PHE A 313 -1.02 -0.63 -38.97
CA PHE A 313 -1.83 -0.71 -40.22
C PHE A 313 -1.05 -1.15 -41.45
N GLN A 314 0.26 -1.23 -41.39
CA GLN A 314 1.12 -1.63 -42.51
C GLN A 314 0.97 -3.11 -42.89
N PHE A 315 0.42 -3.93 -41.99
CA PHE A 315 0.28 -5.36 -42.21
C PHE A 315 -1.12 -5.76 -42.69
N PRO A 316 -1.24 -6.80 -43.55
CA PRO A 316 -2.54 -7.33 -44.03
C PRO A 316 -3.39 -7.81 -42.84
N ALA A 317 -4.73 -7.73 -43.01
CA ALA A 317 -5.68 -8.02 -41.93
C ALA A 317 -5.52 -9.40 -41.28
N LYS A 318 -5.18 -10.46 -42.06
CA LYS A 318 -4.90 -11.81 -41.53
C LYS A 318 -3.67 -11.83 -40.60
N THR A 319 -2.58 -11.22 -41.02
CA THR A 319 -1.33 -11.15 -40.25
C THR A 319 -1.56 -10.33 -38.96
N ARG A 320 -2.29 -9.22 -39.06
CA ARG A 320 -2.62 -8.39 -37.91
C ARG A 320 -3.50 -9.12 -36.88
N TYR A 321 -4.43 -9.96 -37.33
CA TYR A 321 -5.30 -10.71 -36.42
C TYR A 321 -4.53 -11.87 -35.74
N ILE A 322 -3.78 -12.68 -36.50
CA ILE A 322 -3.08 -13.85 -35.97
C ILE A 322 -1.86 -13.42 -35.16
N TRP A 323 -0.96 -12.66 -35.78
CA TRP A 323 0.31 -12.29 -35.15
C TRP A 323 0.20 -11.07 -34.23
N GLY A 324 -0.73 -10.16 -34.49
CA GLY A 324 -0.94 -8.97 -33.69
C GLY A 324 -1.87 -9.16 -32.50
N MET A 325 -2.78 -10.13 -32.50
CA MET A 325 -3.70 -10.38 -31.38
C MET A 325 -3.54 -11.77 -30.77
N LEU A 326 -3.60 -12.84 -31.59
CA LEU A 326 -3.61 -14.20 -31.05
C LEU A 326 -2.27 -14.60 -30.43
N PHE A 327 -1.16 -14.28 -31.09
CA PHE A 327 0.18 -14.64 -30.61
C PHE A 327 0.59 -13.90 -29.33
N PRO A 328 0.45 -12.55 -29.23
CA PRO A 328 0.70 -11.85 -27.97
C PRO A 328 -0.23 -12.28 -26.83
N LEU A 329 -1.50 -12.60 -27.13
CA LEU A 329 -2.44 -13.12 -26.14
C LEU A 329 -1.96 -14.46 -25.56
N LEU A 330 -1.43 -15.35 -26.42
CA LEU A 330 -0.89 -16.63 -25.98
C LEU A 330 0.36 -16.46 -25.13
N ILE A 331 1.27 -15.56 -25.51
CA ILE A 331 2.45 -15.21 -24.68
C ILE A 331 2.03 -14.58 -23.36
N ALA A 332 1.06 -13.66 -23.38
CA ALA A 332 0.54 -13.02 -22.18
C ALA A 332 -0.15 -14.04 -21.24
N SER A 333 -0.79 -15.07 -21.77
CA SER A 333 -1.37 -16.13 -20.93
C SER A 333 -0.31 -16.96 -20.21
N VAL A 334 0.83 -17.24 -20.87
CA VAL A 334 1.99 -17.89 -20.22
C VAL A 334 2.57 -16.97 -19.14
N GLY A 335 2.74 -15.68 -19.44
CA GLY A 335 3.19 -14.69 -18.43
C GLY A 335 2.21 -14.59 -17.25
N GLY A 336 0.92 -14.58 -17.49
CA GLY A 336 -0.11 -14.59 -16.46
C GLY A 336 -0.09 -15.85 -15.59
N TRP A 337 0.13 -17.01 -16.20
CA TRP A 337 0.33 -18.26 -15.45
C TRP A 337 1.58 -18.19 -14.56
N MET A 338 2.69 -17.62 -15.07
CA MET A 338 3.92 -17.43 -14.29
C MET A 338 3.70 -16.45 -13.12
N VAL A 339 2.94 -15.36 -13.32
CA VAL A 339 2.55 -14.43 -12.24
C VAL A 339 1.73 -15.17 -11.17
N PHE A 340 0.77 -15.98 -11.58
CA PHE A 340 -0.03 -16.78 -10.66
C PHE A 340 0.84 -17.77 -9.88
N SER A 341 1.78 -18.46 -10.54
CA SER A 341 2.71 -19.37 -9.88
C SER A 341 3.66 -18.63 -8.92
N ALA A 342 4.10 -17.41 -9.27
CA ALA A 342 4.91 -16.57 -8.40
C ALA A 342 4.16 -16.18 -7.12
N ALA A 343 2.89 -15.81 -7.25
CA ALA A 343 2.06 -15.41 -6.12
C ALA A 343 1.64 -16.58 -5.21
N ASN A 344 1.66 -17.81 -5.71
CA ASN A 344 1.41 -19.01 -4.89
C ASN A 344 2.58 -19.40 -3.97
N ASN A 345 3.78 -18.91 -4.25
CA ASN A 345 4.95 -19.14 -3.42
C ASN A 345 4.96 -18.15 -2.23
N VAL A 346 3.99 -18.31 -1.33
CA VAL A 346 3.98 -17.53 -0.08
C VAL A 346 5.09 -18.06 0.82
N ASN A 347 6.10 -17.25 1.03
CA ASN A 347 7.20 -17.56 1.95
C ASN A 347 7.71 -16.23 2.51
N SER A 348 7.09 -15.77 3.58
CA SER A 348 7.51 -14.55 4.25
C SER A 348 8.90 -14.77 4.86
N SER A 349 9.88 -14.08 4.30
CA SER A 349 11.27 -14.12 4.74
C SER A 349 11.72 -12.76 5.25
N VAL A 350 10.81 -12.01 5.91
CA VAL A 350 11.15 -10.69 6.43
C VAL A 350 11.99 -10.86 7.68
N ASP A 351 13.25 -10.44 7.61
CA ASP A 351 14.15 -10.38 8.77
C ASP A 351 14.01 -9.00 9.43
N HIS A 352 13.41 -8.98 10.60
CA HIS A 352 13.25 -7.79 11.42
C HIS A 352 14.45 -7.50 12.34
N GLY A 353 15.58 -8.14 12.12
CA GLY A 353 16.82 -7.91 12.87
C GLY A 353 16.72 -8.21 14.36
N GLU A 354 16.78 -7.17 15.22
CA GLU A 354 16.71 -7.33 16.68
C GLU A 354 15.28 -7.56 17.20
N PHE A 355 14.24 -7.46 16.33
CA PHE A 355 12.85 -7.66 16.72
C PHE A 355 12.47 -9.13 16.65
N ARG A 356 11.80 -9.60 17.70
CA ARG A 356 11.21 -10.92 17.73
C ARG A 356 9.84 -10.92 17.02
N ALA A 357 9.52 -11.98 16.31
CA ALA A 357 8.18 -12.14 15.72
C ALA A 357 7.10 -12.14 16.80
N TRP A 358 6.00 -11.46 16.54
CA TRP A 358 4.85 -11.44 17.42
C TRP A 358 4.16 -12.81 17.43
N THR A 359 3.76 -13.24 18.62
CA THR A 359 2.94 -14.43 18.82
C THR A 359 1.83 -14.11 19.81
N PRO A 360 0.62 -14.74 19.70
CA PRO A 360 -0.48 -14.50 20.63
C PRO A 360 -0.03 -14.70 22.09
N GLY A 361 -0.28 -13.70 22.93
CA GLY A 361 0.06 -13.74 24.36
C GLY A 361 1.51 -13.43 24.73
N ILE A 362 2.38 -13.09 23.77
CA ILE A 362 3.78 -12.76 24.05
C ILE A 362 3.93 -11.58 25.01
N VAL A 363 3.07 -10.56 24.85
CA VAL A 363 3.09 -9.35 25.70
C VAL A 363 2.69 -9.71 27.12
N GLU A 364 1.57 -10.41 27.28
CA GLU A 364 1.05 -10.84 28.56
C GLU A 364 2.04 -11.78 29.29
N TYR A 365 2.70 -12.66 28.56
CA TYR A 365 3.70 -13.56 29.13
C TYR A 365 4.94 -12.79 29.63
N GLN A 366 5.50 -11.91 28.78
CA GLN A 366 6.71 -11.17 29.12
C GLN A 366 6.49 -10.21 30.28
N THR A 367 5.34 -9.53 30.31
CA THR A 367 5.06 -8.58 31.39
C THR A 367 4.67 -9.28 32.70
N SER A 368 3.86 -10.36 32.67
CA SER A 368 3.37 -11.02 33.87
C SER A 368 4.34 -12.06 34.46
N LYS A 369 5.13 -12.77 33.64
CA LYS A 369 6.04 -13.83 34.08
C LYS A 369 7.47 -13.36 34.19
N GLU A 370 7.97 -12.64 33.18
CA GLU A 370 9.35 -12.20 33.11
C GLU A 370 9.56 -10.80 33.71
N ASN A 371 8.48 -10.10 34.08
CA ASN A 371 8.50 -8.71 34.57
C ASN A 371 9.34 -7.79 33.65
N ARG A 372 9.19 -7.97 32.36
CA ARG A 372 9.99 -7.33 31.32
C ARG A 372 9.12 -6.38 30.48
N PRO A 373 9.56 -5.14 30.23
CA PRO A 373 8.82 -4.22 29.35
C PRO A 373 8.94 -4.68 27.90
N VAL A 374 7.87 -4.45 27.11
CA VAL A 374 7.78 -4.88 25.71
C VAL A 374 7.44 -3.68 24.83
N LEU A 375 8.10 -3.56 23.69
CA LEU A 375 7.74 -2.64 22.62
C LEU A 375 7.24 -3.45 21.42
N VAL A 376 5.98 -3.27 21.06
CA VAL A 376 5.38 -3.91 19.89
C VAL A 376 5.32 -2.88 18.75
N ASP A 377 5.89 -3.24 17.60
CA ASP A 377 5.84 -2.51 16.34
C ASP A 377 4.88 -3.22 15.37
N TYR A 378 3.73 -2.60 15.10
CA TYR A 378 2.80 -3.08 14.07
C TYR A 378 3.24 -2.56 12.71
N THR A 379 3.89 -3.41 11.96
CA THR A 379 4.62 -3.08 10.74
C THR A 379 4.23 -3.93 9.54
N ALA A 380 4.67 -3.53 8.33
CA ALA A 380 4.61 -4.34 7.12
C ALA A 380 5.62 -3.83 6.09
N GLU A 381 6.14 -4.71 5.22
CA GLU A 381 7.05 -4.32 4.14
C GLU A 381 6.43 -3.37 3.11
N TRP A 382 5.13 -3.41 2.94
CA TRP A 382 4.40 -2.50 2.04
C TRP A 382 4.10 -1.13 2.67
N CYS A 383 4.47 -0.89 3.93
CA CYS A 383 4.21 0.35 4.66
C CYS A 383 5.42 1.30 4.58
N PRO A 384 5.36 2.39 3.79
CA PRO A 384 6.49 3.32 3.67
C PRO A 384 6.84 4.02 4.99
N THR A 385 5.82 4.36 5.79
CA THR A 385 5.99 5.03 7.09
C THR A 385 6.75 4.14 8.06
N CYS A 386 6.39 2.85 8.12
CA CYS A 386 7.06 1.86 8.96
C CYS A 386 8.56 1.77 8.63
N GLN A 387 8.89 1.63 7.35
CA GLN A 387 10.29 1.54 6.90
C GLN A 387 11.10 2.80 7.19
N VAL A 388 10.48 3.98 7.09
CA VAL A 388 11.15 5.25 7.43
C VAL A 388 11.38 5.34 8.94
N ASN A 389 10.39 4.98 9.76
CA ASN A 389 10.51 4.98 11.21
C ASN A 389 11.56 3.98 11.69
N GLU A 390 11.57 2.77 11.15
CA GLU A 390 12.56 1.74 11.48
C GLU A 390 13.99 2.24 11.25
N LYS A 391 14.27 2.78 10.05
CA LYS A 391 15.59 3.31 9.71
C LYS A 391 15.97 4.58 10.47
N ARG A 392 15.02 5.43 10.80
CA ARG A 392 15.29 6.73 11.43
C ARG A 392 15.32 6.65 12.95
N VAL A 393 14.44 5.85 13.53
CA VAL A 393 14.21 5.82 14.97
C VAL A 393 14.94 4.66 15.63
N PHE A 394 14.70 3.42 15.18
CA PHE A 394 15.28 2.24 15.80
C PHE A 394 16.77 2.01 15.43
N SER A 395 17.27 2.65 14.37
CA SER A 395 18.71 2.69 14.10
C SER A 395 19.47 3.74 14.91
N ASN A 396 18.74 4.61 15.64
CA ASN A 396 19.37 5.66 16.45
C ASN A 396 20.07 5.07 17.70
N GLU A 397 21.36 5.40 17.88
CA GLU A 397 22.19 4.85 18.96
C GLU A 397 21.67 5.18 20.37
N LEU A 398 21.05 6.37 20.57
CA LEU A 398 20.48 6.74 21.86
C LEU A 398 19.26 5.88 22.19
N VAL A 399 18.41 5.61 21.19
CA VAL A 399 17.24 4.74 21.35
C VAL A 399 17.69 3.31 21.65
N LYS A 400 18.61 2.76 20.86
CA LYS A 400 19.17 1.41 21.08
C LYS A 400 19.77 1.26 22.48
N LYS A 401 20.57 2.25 22.90
CA LYS A 401 21.18 2.26 24.23
C LYS A 401 20.13 2.22 25.33
N LYS A 402 19.10 3.09 25.22
CA LYS A 402 18.01 3.17 26.20
C LYS A 402 17.17 1.90 26.27
N LEU A 403 16.85 1.28 25.10
CA LEU A 403 16.15 0.00 25.04
C LEU A 403 16.92 -1.12 25.74
N LYS A 404 18.25 -1.18 25.51
CA LYS A 404 19.13 -2.16 26.18
C LYS A 404 19.27 -1.90 27.67
N GLU A 405 19.39 -0.63 28.11
CA GLU A 405 19.46 -0.25 29.51
C GLU A 405 18.22 -0.66 30.31
N LEU A 406 17.05 -0.53 29.71
CA LEU A 406 15.77 -0.91 30.33
C LEU A 406 15.40 -2.36 30.10
N GLY A 407 16.18 -3.12 29.33
CA GLY A 407 15.90 -4.52 29.00
C GLY A 407 14.61 -4.73 28.21
N VAL A 408 14.18 -3.73 27.41
CA VAL A 408 12.94 -3.79 26.63
C VAL A 408 13.04 -4.89 25.59
N MET A 409 12.01 -5.72 25.50
CA MET A 409 11.86 -6.69 24.43
C MET A 409 11.22 -6.01 23.21
N LEU A 410 11.85 -6.16 22.05
CA LEU A 410 11.33 -5.67 20.78
C LEU A 410 10.54 -6.78 20.09
N VAL A 411 9.31 -6.49 19.71
CA VAL A 411 8.41 -7.44 19.04
C VAL A 411 7.90 -6.80 17.77
N ALA A 412 8.04 -7.48 16.62
CA ALA A 412 7.49 -7.07 15.34
C ALA A 412 6.18 -7.83 15.09
N ALA A 413 5.10 -7.08 15.04
CA ALA A 413 3.79 -7.56 14.64
C ALA A 413 3.62 -7.31 13.13
N ASP A 414 4.13 -8.25 12.33
CA ASP A 414 4.23 -8.12 10.87
C ASP A 414 2.92 -8.46 10.19
N MET A 415 2.46 -7.54 9.35
CA MET A 415 1.25 -7.65 8.54
C MET A 415 1.57 -7.69 7.03
N THR A 416 2.75 -8.18 6.67
CA THR A 416 3.21 -8.24 5.28
C THR A 416 2.39 -9.21 4.46
N VAL A 417 1.94 -10.33 5.05
CA VAL A 417 1.12 -11.37 4.41
C VAL A 417 -0.21 -11.53 5.12
N ASP A 418 -1.32 -11.51 4.38
CA ASP A 418 -2.68 -11.57 4.92
C ASP A 418 -2.94 -12.85 5.74
N GLU A 419 -2.57 -14.01 5.23
CA GLU A 419 -2.86 -15.31 5.85
C GLU A 419 -2.17 -15.48 7.21
N GLU A 420 -1.04 -14.81 7.42
CA GLU A 420 -0.25 -14.87 8.65
C GLU A 420 -0.60 -13.74 9.64
N SER A 421 -1.36 -12.75 9.20
CA SER A 421 -1.59 -11.51 9.93
C SER A 421 -2.94 -11.42 10.66
N GLU A 422 -3.83 -12.41 10.54
CA GLU A 422 -5.18 -12.36 11.14
C GLU A 422 -5.14 -12.10 12.66
N ASP A 423 -4.28 -12.81 13.39
CA ASP A 423 -4.14 -12.64 14.84
C ASP A 423 -3.51 -11.29 15.19
N VAL A 424 -2.57 -10.81 14.37
CA VAL A 424 -1.92 -9.48 14.52
C VAL A 424 -2.92 -8.36 14.30
N VAL A 425 -3.78 -8.51 13.29
CA VAL A 425 -4.88 -7.57 13.00
C VAL A 425 -5.85 -7.54 14.16
N ALA A 426 -6.23 -8.70 14.70
CA ALA A 426 -7.09 -8.79 15.87
C ALA A 426 -6.47 -8.07 17.08
N ASP A 427 -5.16 -8.22 17.32
CA ASP A 427 -4.46 -7.56 18.41
C ASP A 427 -4.40 -6.04 18.21
N LEU A 428 -4.19 -5.55 16.98
CA LEU A 428 -4.25 -4.13 16.65
C LEU A 428 -5.65 -3.53 16.96
N PHE A 429 -6.71 -4.27 16.69
CA PHE A 429 -8.09 -3.85 17.04
C PHE A 429 -8.34 -3.80 18.56
N ARG A 430 -7.67 -4.64 19.37
CA ARG A 430 -7.69 -4.53 20.83
C ARG A 430 -7.20 -3.15 21.31
N ALA A 431 -6.31 -2.51 20.53
CA ALA A 431 -5.82 -1.15 20.78
C ALA A 431 -6.71 -0.05 20.17
N ASP A 432 -7.93 -0.34 19.73
CA ASP A 432 -8.81 0.59 18.99
C ASP A 432 -8.11 1.24 17.78
N ARG A 433 -7.23 0.49 17.08
CA ARG A 433 -6.47 0.95 15.92
C ARG A 433 -6.82 0.15 14.67
N VAL A 434 -6.83 0.85 13.53
CA VAL A 434 -7.12 0.30 12.20
C VAL A 434 -6.01 0.57 11.19
N THR A 435 -4.93 1.23 11.63
CA THR A 435 -3.80 1.61 10.78
C THR A 435 -2.50 1.04 11.32
N ILE A 436 -1.65 0.61 10.42
CA ILE A 436 -0.27 0.20 10.73
C ILE A 436 0.66 1.40 10.85
N SER A 437 1.90 1.14 11.26
CA SER A 437 2.84 2.09 11.84
C SER A 437 2.34 2.57 13.19
N THR A 438 1.89 1.62 13.99
CA THR A 438 1.44 1.84 15.38
C THR A 438 2.46 1.18 16.30
N TYR A 439 2.83 1.87 17.38
CA TYR A 439 3.78 1.37 18.36
C TYR A 439 3.15 1.37 19.74
N LEU A 440 3.23 0.25 20.42
CA LEU A 440 2.77 0.11 21.81
C LEU A 440 3.95 -0.23 22.71
N VAL A 441 4.19 0.58 23.74
CA VAL A 441 5.24 0.37 24.73
C VAL A 441 4.58 -0.05 26.03
N TYR A 442 4.73 -1.32 26.36
CA TYR A 442 4.14 -1.95 27.55
C TYR A 442 5.13 -1.88 28.72
N PRO A 443 4.73 -1.36 29.90
CA PRO A 443 5.54 -1.41 31.10
C PRO A 443 5.64 -2.85 31.63
N ALA A 444 6.67 -3.14 32.42
CA ALA A 444 6.87 -4.45 33.01
C ALA A 444 5.72 -4.94 33.90
N ASN A 445 4.98 -3.99 34.50
CA ASN A 445 3.82 -4.27 35.36
C ASN A 445 2.48 -4.14 34.62
N TYR A 446 2.43 -4.30 33.29
CA TYR A 446 1.18 -4.37 32.55
C TYR A 446 0.39 -5.60 32.98
N PRO A 447 -0.97 -5.56 33.18
CA PRO A 447 -1.89 -4.46 32.86
C PRO A 447 -2.13 -3.43 33.99
N GLU A 448 -1.45 -3.51 35.12
CA GLU A 448 -1.63 -2.56 36.25
C GLU A 448 -1.33 -1.12 35.84
N SER A 449 -0.27 -0.93 35.03
CA SER A 449 0.04 0.34 34.37
C SER A 449 -0.32 0.27 32.89
N PRO A 450 -0.93 1.35 32.33
CA PRO A 450 -1.32 1.35 30.92
C PRO A 450 -0.11 1.35 29.99
N ALA A 451 -0.27 0.72 28.82
CA ALA A 451 0.70 0.82 27.72
C ALA A 451 0.75 2.25 27.17
N ILE A 452 1.87 2.64 26.58
CA ILE A 452 2.02 3.94 25.93
C ILE A 452 1.90 3.77 24.44
N LEU A 453 0.93 4.46 23.84
CA LEU A 453 0.69 4.43 22.41
C LEU A 453 1.46 5.58 21.74
N LEU A 454 2.23 5.25 20.70
CA LEU A 454 2.90 6.17 19.79
C LEU A 454 2.16 6.20 18.45
N GLU A 455 2.08 7.37 17.84
CA GLU A 455 1.37 7.57 16.56
C GLU A 455 2.24 7.21 15.35
N GLU A 456 1.68 7.27 14.16
CA GLU A 456 2.25 6.79 12.90
C GLU A 456 3.63 7.36 12.55
N TRP A 457 3.85 8.66 12.79
CA TRP A 457 5.12 9.33 12.58
C TRP A 457 5.81 9.56 13.91
N ILE A 458 6.84 8.79 14.18
CA ILE A 458 7.60 8.87 15.41
C ILE A 458 8.99 9.48 15.19
N SER A 459 9.49 10.17 16.19
CA SER A 459 10.88 10.62 16.27
C SER A 459 11.64 9.83 17.34
N PRO A 460 12.98 9.82 17.32
CA PRO A 460 13.76 9.24 18.40
C PRO A 460 13.39 9.78 19.80
N ASP A 461 13.08 11.07 19.89
CA ASP A 461 12.67 11.73 21.15
C ASP A 461 11.32 11.21 21.67
N ASP A 462 10.40 10.81 20.79
CA ASP A 462 9.12 10.26 21.20
C ASP A 462 9.28 8.89 21.84
N VAL A 463 10.10 8.03 21.24
CA VAL A 463 10.43 6.74 21.82
C VAL A 463 11.17 6.89 23.16
N LEU A 464 12.14 7.80 23.24
CA LEU A 464 12.86 8.06 24.49
C LEU A 464 11.91 8.54 25.59
N LYS A 465 10.98 9.45 25.31
CA LYS A 465 9.96 9.90 26.26
C LYS A 465 9.01 8.78 26.70
N ALA A 466 8.62 7.89 25.79
CA ALA A 466 7.79 6.74 26.13
C ALA A 466 8.57 5.79 27.06
N LEU A 467 9.83 5.51 26.73
CA LEU A 467 10.71 4.68 27.55
C LEU A 467 10.98 5.27 28.95
N ASP A 468 11.10 6.61 29.05
CA ASP A 468 11.27 7.27 30.35
C ASP A 468 10.01 7.16 31.22
N ARG A 469 8.81 7.12 30.63
CA ARG A 469 7.56 6.93 31.36
C ARG A 469 7.37 5.53 31.92
N ILE A 470 7.88 4.51 31.22
CA ILE A 470 7.80 3.09 31.66
C ILE A 470 9.00 2.71 32.56
N ALA A 471 10.05 3.51 32.57
CA ALA A 471 11.17 3.26 33.44
C ALA A 471 10.70 3.21 34.91
N PRO A 472 11.17 2.22 35.71
CA PRO A 472 10.82 2.17 37.11
C PRO A 472 11.20 3.52 37.74
N GLN A 473 10.22 4.24 38.26
CA GLN A 473 10.49 5.47 38.99
C GLN A 473 11.44 5.12 40.13
N GLN A 474 12.66 5.64 40.08
CA GLN A 474 13.56 5.59 41.22
C GLN A 474 12.86 6.33 42.36
N SER A 475 12.20 5.57 43.21
CA SER A 475 11.61 6.06 44.45
C SER A 475 12.76 6.57 45.32
N GLY A 476 12.94 7.88 45.34
CA GLY A 476 13.87 8.49 46.29
C GLY A 476 14.84 9.52 45.70
N ARG A 477 14.33 10.57 45.13
CA ARG A 477 14.99 11.88 45.29
C ARG A 477 13.97 12.88 45.79
N SER A 478 13.75 12.84 47.08
CA SER A 478 13.08 13.86 47.85
C SER A 478 13.63 15.23 47.46
N GLU A 479 12.85 16.01 46.74
CA GLU A 479 12.95 17.47 46.79
C GLU A 479 12.38 17.96 48.11
N THR A 480 13.00 17.58 49.21
CA THR A 480 12.84 18.26 50.49
C THR A 480 14.11 19.04 50.78
N GLY A 481 14.06 20.31 50.52
CA GLY A 481 15.09 21.18 51.03
C GLY A 481 15.37 22.41 50.19
N LYS A 482 14.44 23.37 50.15
CA LYS A 482 14.76 24.81 50.10
C LYS A 482 13.48 25.64 50.16
N THR A 483 12.83 25.64 51.33
CA THR A 483 12.00 26.77 51.75
C THR A 483 12.18 26.94 53.24
N ALA A 484 13.28 27.54 53.64
CA ALA A 484 13.42 28.25 54.88
C ALA A 484 14.59 29.22 54.74
N LEU A 485 14.34 30.48 55.05
CA LEU A 485 15.23 31.64 55.24
C LEU A 485 15.39 32.58 54.02
N ARG A 486 14.56 33.51 53.95
CA ARG A 486 14.50 34.95 54.22
C ARG A 486 13.53 35.66 53.31
#